data_b8aefe8455b9b66a53b9a6caea9a38f7
#
_entry.id   b8aefe8455b9b66a53b9a6caea9a38f7
#
_cell.length_a   1.000
_cell.length_b   1.000
_cell.length_c   1.000
_cell.angle_alpha   90.00
_cell.angle_beta   90.00
_cell.angle_gamma   90.00
#
_symmetry.space_group_name_H-M   'P 1'
#
loop_
_entity.id
_entity.type
_entity.pdbx_description
1 polymer ?
#
loop_
_entity_poly.entity_id
_entity_poly.type
_entity_poly.pdbx_seq_one_letter_code
_entity_poly.pdbx_strand_id
1 'polypeptide(L)'
;MQQFAHLATRLFNTPIAIHPRKAEIAMGALAERLGIASMERLGGGVITPVAWDDDDDASFASPRRTRSDAGYDVLNGVAVVPVSGTLVHKLGSLRPYSGMTGYDGIRQAWLTAQADPEVKAIAEIYDSGGGEVAGCADLFETKLELRGNKPCWAILSESAYSAAYWLASAADRIVVPRTGGTGSIGIICMHVDMSDALTKSGLKVRFITSSGADRKTDGHSEIPLSDDALAAIQAEIDTMGEIFYDSVARARGLTANKVRGFQAGTFMGAAGVTAGLADAVMAPDAAFAALQATIQ
;
A
#
# COMPACT_ATOMS: atom_id res chain seq x y z
N MET A 1 -3.44 -25.72 -9.25
CA MET A 1 -4.28 -24.86 -8.39
C MET A 1 -3.67 -24.45 -7.02
N GLN A 2 -2.47 -24.93 -6.64
CA GLN A 2 -1.91 -24.64 -5.28
C GLN A 2 -0.85 -23.53 -5.18
N GLN A 3 -0.35 -22.96 -6.28
CA GLN A 3 0.81 -22.06 -6.22
C GLN A 3 0.52 -20.61 -5.79
N PHE A 4 -0.75 -20.18 -5.74
CA PHE A 4 -1.09 -18.76 -5.49
C PHE A 4 -2.13 -18.53 -4.38
N ALA A 5 -2.46 -19.56 -3.60
CA ALA A 5 -3.43 -19.43 -2.49
C ALA A 5 -3.04 -18.33 -1.49
N HIS A 6 -1.75 -18.19 -1.22
CA HIS A 6 -1.23 -17.13 -0.33
C HIS A 6 -1.40 -15.69 -0.88
N LEU A 7 -1.44 -15.51 -2.20
CA LEU A 7 -1.73 -14.22 -2.82
C LEU A 7 -3.24 -13.92 -2.78
N ALA A 8 -4.06 -14.93 -3.02
CA ALA A 8 -5.50 -14.79 -2.95
C ALA A 8 -5.96 -14.36 -1.54
N THR A 9 -5.39 -14.97 -0.48
CA THR A 9 -5.73 -14.62 0.91
C THR A 9 -5.28 -13.21 1.30
N ARG A 10 -4.35 -12.58 0.57
CA ARG A 10 -3.92 -11.20 0.80
C ARG A 10 -4.76 -10.16 0.05
N LEU A 11 -5.53 -10.58 -0.95
CA LEU A 11 -6.32 -9.68 -1.80
C LEU A 11 -7.82 -9.79 -1.52
N PHE A 12 -8.32 -11.00 -1.26
CA PHE A 12 -9.75 -11.23 -1.06
C PHE A 12 -10.10 -11.23 0.42
N ASN A 13 -11.21 -10.61 0.76
CA ASN A 13 -11.77 -10.51 2.11
C ASN A 13 -10.76 -9.95 3.14
N THR A 14 -9.82 -9.15 2.68
CA THR A 14 -8.81 -8.47 3.51
C THR A 14 -8.86 -6.98 3.21
N PRO A 15 -8.91 -6.11 4.22
CA PRO A 15 -8.82 -4.67 4.02
C PRO A 15 -7.49 -4.27 3.41
N ILE A 16 -7.55 -3.57 2.27
CA ILE A 16 -6.37 -3.08 1.56
C ILE A 16 -6.46 -1.58 1.28
N ALA A 17 -5.34 -0.92 1.41
CA ALA A 17 -5.12 0.45 1.01
C ALA A 17 -4.22 0.45 -0.24
N ILE A 18 -4.82 0.18 -1.41
CA ILE A 18 -4.12 0.08 -2.69
C ILE A 18 -4.81 0.95 -3.75
N HIS A 19 -4.03 1.51 -4.67
CA HIS A 19 -4.58 2.27 -5.78
C HIS A 19 -5.50 1.38 -6.66
N PRO A 20 -6.72 1.83 -7.02
CA PRO A 20 -7.73 1.00 -7.69
C PRO A 20 -7.23 0.30 -8.96
N ARG A 21 -6.48 0.98 -9.83
CA ARG A 21 -5.91 0.38 -11.05
C ARG A 21 -4.92 -0.75 -10.74
N LYS A 22 -4.16 -0.66 -9.65
CA LYS A 22 -3.24 -1.73 -9.23
C LYS A 22 -4.02 -2.92 -8.67
N ALA A 23 -5.12 -2.67 -7.93
CA ALA A 23 -6.03 -3.72 -7.51
C ALA A 23 -6.65 -4.46 -8.70
N GLU A 24 -7.12 -3.72 -9.73
CA GLU A 24 -7.70 -4.29 -10.95
C GLU A 24 -6.67 -5.16 -11.71
N ILE A 25 -5.43 -4.71 -11.83
CA ILE A 25 -4.35 -5.48 -12.48
C ILE A 25 -4.07 -6.76 -11.70
N ALA A 26 -3.90 -6.66 -10.37
CA ALA A 26 -3.67 -7.84 -9.53
C ALA A 26 -4.84 -8.84 -9.61
N MET A 27 -6.07 -8.34 -9.63
CA MET A 27 -7.28 -9.15 -9.79
C MET A 27 -7.33 -9.80 -11.18
N GLY A 28 -7.05 -9.06 -12.25
CA GLY A 28 -7.02 -9.58 -13.61
C GLY A 28 -6.01 -10.72 -13.77
N ALA A 29 -4.81 -10.55 -13.21
CA ALA A 29 -3.76 -11.56 -13.23
C ALA A 29 -4.11 -12.84 -12.44
N LEU A 30 -4.90 -12.73 -11.38
CA LEU A 30 -5.32 -13.85 -10.54
C LEU A 30 -6.63 -14.49 -11.02
N ALA A 31 -7.50 -13.74 -11.70
CA ALA A 31 -8.83 -14.20 -12.06
C ALA A 31 -8.81 -15.47 -12.91
N GLU A 32 -7.97 -15.53 -13.95
CA GLU A 32 -7.82 -16.73 -14.80
C GLU A 32 -7.32 -17.93 -13.99
N ARG A 33 -6.37 -17.70 -13.08
CA ARG A 33 -5.76 -18.74 -12.25
C ARG A 33 -6.70 -19.24 -11.14
N LEU A 34 -7.67 -18.42 -10.75
CA LEU A 34 -8.70 -18.73 -9.76
C LEU A 34 -10.02 -19.21 -10.39
N GLY A 35 -10.09 -19.24 -11.74
CA GLY A 35 -11.30 -19.65 -12.47
C GLY A 35 -12.42 -18.60 -12.38
N ILE A 36 -12.10 -17.34 -12.16
CA ILE A 36 -13.05 -16.23 -12.11
C ILE A 36 -13.31 -15.76 -13.55
N ALA A 37 -14.52 -15.99 -14.04
CA ALA A 37 -14.88 -15.68 -15.43
C ALA A 37 -15.17 -14.17 -15.67
N SER A 38 -15.63 -13.45 -14.66
CA SER A 38 -15.91 -12.01 -14.73
C SER A 38 -15.94 -11.38 -13.34
N MET A 39 -15.67 -10.09 -13.26
CA MET A 39 -15.74 -9.29 -12.04
C MET A 39 -16.58 -8.04 -12.30
N GLU A 40 -17.43 -7.66 -11.37
CA GLU A 40 -18.23 -6.45 -11.46
C GLU A 40 -17.75 -5.40 -10.45
N ARG A 41 -17.71 -4.13 -10.89
CA ARG A 41 -17.46 -2.99 -9.98
C ARG A 41 -18.77 -2.64 -9.26
N LEU A 42 -18.67 -2.33 -7.97
CA LEU A 42 -19.72 -1.60 -7.28
C LEU A 42 -19.92 -0.24 -7.97
N GLY A 43 -21.03 -0.08 -8.68
CA GLY A 43 -21.31 1.10 -9.52
C GLY A 43 -21.40 0.83 -11.02
N GLY A 44 -21.28 -0.43 -11.43
CA GLY A 44 -21.44 -0.92 -12.81
C GLY A 44 -20.14 -0.95 -13.61
N GLY A 45 -20.02 -1.96 -14.42
CA GLY A 45 -18.89 -2.24 -15.30
C GLY A 45 -18.28 -3.60 -15.02
N VAL A 46 -18.12 -4.40 -16.07
CA VAL A 46 -17.52 -5.75 -16.01
C VAL A 46 -16.02 -5.64 -16.32
N ILE A 47 -15.20 -6.28 -15.50
CA ILE A 47 -13.77 -6.45 -15.74
C ILE A 47 -13.57 -7.87 -16.27
N THR A 48 -13.07 -7.99 -17.51
CA THR A 48 -12.65 -9.29 -18.04
C THR A 48 -11.18 -9.52 -17.78
N PRO A 49 -10.77 -10.75 -17.41
CA PRO A 49 -9.36 -11.10 -17.26
C PRO A 49 -8.62 -10.86 -18.58
N VAL A 50 -7.48 -10.18 -18.51
CA VAL A 50 -6.57 -10.00 -19.65
C VAL A 50 -5.46 -11.03 -19.49
N ALA A 51 -5.25 -11.87 -20.48
CA ALA A 51 -4.10 -12.76 -20.55
C ALA A 51 -2.84 -11.89 -20.72
N TRP A 52 -1.89 -12.04 -19.80
CA TRP A 52 -0.58 -11.40 -19.89
C TRP A 52 0.42 -12.43 -20.44
N ASP A 53 1.12 -12.06 -21.51
CA ASP A 53 2.29 -12.80 -21.94
C ASP A 53 3.40 -12.66 -20.87
N ASP A 54 3.94 -13.79 -20.42
CA ASP A 54 4.92 -13.91 -19.33
C ASP A 54 6.36 -13.44 -19.71
N ASP A 55 6.54 -12.66 -20.78
CA ASP A 55 7.86 -12.40 -21.39
C ASP A 55 8.55 -11.08 -21.00
N ASP A 56 8.07 -10.33 -20.03
CA ASP A 56 8.72 -9.09 -19.57
C ASP A 56 9.38 -9.20 -18.18
N ASP A 57 10.18 -10.23 -17.94
CA ASP A 57 11.14 -10.26 -16.84
C ASP A 57 12.47 -9.66 -17.27
N ALA A 58 12.45 -8.39 -17.69
CA ALA A 58 13.63 -7.61 -17.90
C ALA A 58 14.23 -7.22 -16.55
N SER A 59 15.03 -8.14 -16.01
CA SER A 59 15.92 -7.86 -14.88
C SER A 59 16.90 -6.75 -15.28
N PHE A 60 16.60 -5.51 -14.88
CA PHE A 60 17.62 -4.48 -14.81
C PHE A 60 18.64 -4.90 -13.75
N ALA A 61 19.70 -5.56 -14.22
CA ALA A 61 20.86 -5.86 -13.42
C ALA A 61 21.56 -4.55 -13.07
N SER A 62 21.17 -3.95 -11.96
CA SER A 62 21.97 -2.89 -11.34
C SER A 62 23.32 -3.46 -10.91
N PRO A 63 24.44 -2.71 -11.10
CA PRO A 63 25.75 -3.18 -10.70
C PRO A 63 25.76 -3.56 -9.23
N ARG A 64 26.35 -4.72 -8.92
CA ARG A 64 26.52 -5.24 -7.56
C ARG A 64 27.18 -4.18 -6.66
N ARG A 65 26.37 -3.38 -5.98
CA ARG A 65 26.80 -2.67 -4.78
C ARG A 65 26.68 -3.63 -3.61
N THR A 66 27.65 -3.62 -2.72
CA THR A 66 27.61 -4.35 -1.45
C THR A 66 26.29 -3.99 -0.75
N ARG A 67 25.35 -4.95 -0.69
CA ARG A 67 24.11 -4.79 0.05
C ARG A 67 24.46 -4.60 1.52
N SER A 68 24.16 -3.45 2.07
CA SER A 68 24.20 -3.25 3.51
C SER A 68 23.16 -4.18 4.15
N ASP A 69 23.56 -4.92 5.19
CA ASP A 69 22.65 -5.78 5.96
C ASP A 69 21.58 -4.98 6.73
N ALA A 70 21.68 -3.65 6.73
CA ALA A 70 20.78 -2.74 7.42
C ALA A 70 19.47 -2.42 6.64
N GLY A 71 19.34 -2.86 5.39
CA GLY A 71 18.16 -2.60 4.56
C GLY A 71 18.16 -1.24 3.84
N TYR A 72 19.20 -0.41 4.02
CA TYR A 72 19.39 0.88 3.34
C TYR A 72 20.85 1.04 2.87
N ASP A 73 21.07 1.96 1.95
CA ASP A 73 22.41 2.40 1.55
C ASP A 73 22.67 3.79 2.11
N VAL A 74 23.91 4.12 2.46
CA VAL A 74 24.29 5.46 2.91
C VAL A 74 25.05 6.19 1.80
N LEU A 75 24.52 7.32 1.36
CA LEU A 75 25.14 8.18 0.36
C LEU A 75 25.41 9.56 0.95
N ASN A 76 26.67 9.87 1.23
CA ASN A 76 27.10 11.16 1.81
C ASN A 76 26.33 11.54 3.10
N GLY A 77 26.15 10.58 3.99
CA GLY A 77 25.44 10.77 5.26
C GLY A 77 23.91 10.70 5.16
N VAL A 78 23.35 10.41 3.98
CA VAL A 78 21.90 10.19 3.79
C VAL A 78 21.63 8.69 3.67
N ALA A 79 20.80 8.15 4.56
CA ALA A 79 20.27 6.79 4.41
C ALA A 79 19.19 6.77 3.33
N VAL A 80 19.32 5.88 2.37
CA VAL A 80 18.36 5.69 1.26
C VAL A 80 17.54 4.44 1.54
N VAL A 81 16.28 4.61 1.91
CA VAL A 81 15.33 3.54 2.24
C VAL A 81 14.36 3.35 1.07
N PRO A 82 14.44 2.25 0.32
CA PRO A 82 13.52 2.00 -0.79
C PRO A 82 12.16 1.51 -0.31
N VAL A 83 11.06 2.09 -0.85
CA VAL A 83 9.68 1.71 -0.59
C VAL A 83 8.97 1.54 -1.94
N SER A 84 8.97 0.33 -2.48
CA SER A 84 8.49 0.10 -3.85
C SER A 84 7.58 -1.12 -3.98
N GLY A 85 6.75 -1.11 -5.04
CA GLY A 85 5.82 -2.18 -5.34
C GLY A 85 4.64 -2.23 -4.38
N THR A 86 4.09 -3.43 -4.14
CA THR A 86 2.96 -3.64 -3.23
C THR A 86 3.46 -3.74 -1.79
N LEU A 87 2.86 -2.97 -0.89
CA LEU A 87 3.21 -2.99 0.53
C LEU A 87 2.47 -4.11 1.25
N VAL A 88 3.18 -4.88 2.05
CA VAL A 88 2.61 -6.02 2.78
C VAL A 88 3.02 -5.98 4.25
N HIS A 89 2.20 -6.58 5.13
CA HIS A 89 2.44 -6.53 6.59
C HIS A 89 3.82 -7.07 6.95
N LYS A 90 4.14 -8.27 6.47
CA LYS A 90 5.43 -8.92 6.73
C LYS A 90 5.91 -9.65 5.48
N LEU A 91 7.14 -9.38 5.09
CA LEU A 91 7.80 -10.06 3.97
C LEU A 91 9.03 -10.87 4.44
N GLY A 92 9.57 -10.55 5.62
CA GLY A 92 10.81 -11.16 6.12
C GLY A 92 12.06 -10.73 5.33
N SER A 93 11.98 -9.62 4.59
CA SER A 93 13.08 -9.04 3.82
C SER A 93 13.26 -7.58 4.20
N LEU A 94 14.51 -7.17 4.38
CA LEU A 94 14.86 -5.77 4.69
C LEU A 94 14.75 -4.84 3.47
N ARG A 95 14.63 -5.38 2.27
CA ARG A 95 14.54 -4.63 1.01
C ARG A 95 13.37 -5.13 0.18
N PRO A 96 12.88 -4.33 -0.77
CA PRO A 96 11.89 -4.79 -1.74
C PRO A 96 12.32 -6.09 -2.41
N TYR A 97 11.38 -7.02 -2.53
CA TYR A 97 11.62 -8.32 -3.14
C TYR A 97 10.39 -8.77 -3.94
N SER A 98 10.59 -9.22 -5.16
CA SER A 98 9.52 -9.73 -6.03
C SER A 98 8.32 -8.79 -6.17
N GLY A 99 8.59 -7.47 -6.38
CA GLY A 99 7.55 -6.45 -6.52
C GLY A 99 6.80 -6.09 -5.24
N MET A 100 7.29 -6.52 -4.07
CA MET A 100 6.70 -6.25 -2.76
C MET A 100 7.70 -5.63 -1.80
N THR A 101 7.19 -4.87 -0.82
CA THR A 101 7.97 -4.36 0.32
C THR A 101 7.22 -4.63 1.62
N GLY A 102 7.89 -5.27 2.59
CA GLY A 102 7.32 -5.52 3.91
C GLY A 102 7.41 -4.30 4.83
N TYR A 103 6.36 -4.02 5.60
CA TYR A 103 6.43 -3.00 6.65
C TYR A 103 7.46 -3.36 7.74
N ASP A 104 7.67 -4.64 7.99
CA ASP A 104 8.72 -5.14 8.88
C ASP A 104 10.11 -4.71 8.41
N GLY A 105 10.40 -4.84 7.10
CA GLY A 105 11.66 -4.41 6.50
C GLY A 105 11.83 -2.89 6.52
N ILE A 106 10.80 -2.13 6.15
CA ILE A 106 10.81 -0.65 6.20
C ILE A 106 11.06 -0.19 7.64
N ARG A 107 10.33 -0.75 8.62
CA ARG A 107 10.46 -0.40 10.02
C ARG A 107 11.88 -0.64 10.54
N GLN A 108 12.44 -1.81 10.26
CA GLN A 108 13.80 -2.15 10.68
C GLN A 108 14.84 -1.22 10.05
N ALA A 109 14.78 -1.02 8.73
CA ALA A 109 15.69 -0.14 8.01
C ALA A 109 15.62 1.30 8.56
N TRP A 110 14.39 1.81 8.75
CA TRP A 110 14.16 3.18 9.20
C TRP A 110 14.63 3.41 10.64
N LEU A 111 14.30 2.50 11.58
CA LEU A 111 14.76 2.60 12.98
C LEU A 111 16.29 2.46 13.09
N THR A 112 16.88 1.57 12.29
CA THR A 112 18.35 1.42 12.26
C THR A 112 18.99 2.71 11.73
N ALA A 113 18.45 3.31 10.66
CA ALA A 113 18.95 4.59 10.13
C ALA A 113 18.81 5.74 11.15
N GLN A 114 17.72 5.76 11.93
CA GLN A 114 17.55 6.75 13.01
C GLN A 114 18.62 6.61 14.10
N ALA A 115 19.02 5.39 14.44
CA ALA A 115 20.01 5.10 15.48
C ALA A 115 21.46 5.18 14.98
N ASP A 116 21.72 5.10 13.67
CA ASP A 116 23.04 5.06 13.08
C ASP A 116 23.73 6.45 13.13
N PRO A 117 24.87 6.61 13.83
CA PRO A 117 25.56 7.91 13.94
C PRO A 117 26.14 8.43 12.62
N GLU A 118 26.40 7.55 11.64
CA GLU A 118 26.88 7.93 10.30
C GLU A 118 25.74 8.52 9.44
N VAL A 119 24.48 8.30 9.81
CA VAL A 119 23.31 8.80 9.12
C VAL A 119 22.91 10.16 9.69
N LYS A 120 22.92 11.19 8.86
CA LYS A 120 22.50 12.56 9.21
C LYS A 120 21.11 12.90 8.72
N ALA A 121 20.62 12.23 7.67
CA ALA A 121 19.28 12.39 7.12
C ALA A 121 18.80 11.07 6.51
N ILE A 122 17.48 10.98 6.29
CA ILE A 122 16.84 9.80 5.68
C ILE A 122 16.09 10.24 4.42
N ALA A 123 16.36 9.57 3.30
CA ALA A 123 15.61 9.66 2.06
C ALA A 123 14.82 8.38 1.86
N GLU A 124 13.50 8.44 2.02
CA GLU A 124 12.62 7.35 1.65
C GLU A 124 12.25 7.50 0.17
N ILE A 125 12.60 6.52 -0.64
CA ILE A 125 12.36 6.57 -2.09
C ILE A 125 11.11 5.76 -2.39
N TYR A 126 10.02 6.45 -2.77
CA TYR A 126 8.73 5.84 -3.01
C TYR A 126 8.43 5.61 -4.49
N ASP A 127 8.04 4.40 -4.82
CA ASP A 127 7.33 4.04 -6.06
C ASP A 127 6.35 2.91 -5.76
N SER A 128 5.18 3.28 -5.22
CA SER A 128 4.23 2.31 -4.71
C SER A 128 2.77 2.76 -4.85
N GLY A 129 1.92 1.83 -5.25
CA GLY A 129 0.46 2.00 -5.28
C GLY A 129 -0.23 1.75 -3.95
N GLY A 130 0.52 1.43 -2.88
CA GLY A 130 -0.05 1.04 -1.58
C GLY A 130 -0.05 -0.47 -1.35
N GLY A 131 -0.91 -0.95 -0.46
CA GLY A 131 -0.95 -2.37 -0.08
C GLY A 131 -1.87 -2.69 1.09
N GLU A 132 -1.45 -3.61 1.95
CA GLU A 132 -2.21 -4.06 3.13
C GLU A 132 -2.38 -2.93 4.16
N VAL A 133 -3.50 -2.91 4.87
CA VAL A 133 -3.73 -1.98 6.00
C VAL A 133 -2.97 -2.46 7.24
N ALA A 134 -2.93 -3.77 7.44
CA ALA A 134 -2.30 -4.39 8.61
C ALA A 134 -0.84 -3.96 8.76
N GLY A 135 -0.48 -3.37 9.89
CA GLY A 135 0.86 -2.88 10.21
C GLY A 135 1.21 -1.50 9.64
N CYS A 136 0.41 -0.94 8.72
CA CYS A 136 0.67 0.37 8.14
C CYS A 136 0.49 1.50 9.16
N ALA A 137 -0.62 1.51 9.87
CA ALA A 137 -0.93 2.54 10.87
C ALA A 137 0.11 2.58 11.99
N ASP A 138 0.51 1.44 12.53
CA ASP A 138 1.52 1.37 13.61
C ASP A 138 2.90 1.85 13.14
N LEU A 139 3.28 1.52 11.90
CA LEU A 139 4.53 2.02 11.33
C LEU A 139 4.46 3.55 11.10
N PHE A 140 3.33 4.06 10.63
CA PHE A 140 3.10 5.49 10.49
C PHE A 140 3.26 6.22 11.83
N GLU A 141 2.61 5.72 12.91
CA GLU A 141 2.74 6.33 14.25
C GLU A 141 4.19 6.32 14.73
N THR A 142 4.90 5.19 14.58
CA THR A 142 6.33 5.09 14.93
C THR A 142 7.17 6.15 14.21
N LYS A 143 6.90 6.39 12.92
CA LYS A 143 7.61 7.40 12.14
C LYS A 143 7.25 8.81 12.57
N LEU A 144 5.97 9.07 12.84
CA LEU A 144 5.50 10.38 13.25
C LEU A 144 6.04 10.79 14.63
N GLU A 145 6.11 9.85 15.58
CA GLU A 145 6.69 10.06 16.92
C GLU A 145 8.17 10.44 16.88
N LEU A 146 8.92 9.87 15.94
CA LEU A 146 10.36 10.13 15.79
C LEU A 146 10.67 11.23 14.77
N ARG A 147 9.64 11.87 14.21
CA ARG A 147 9.79 12.97 13.25
C ARG A 147 10.61 14.11 13.84
N GLY A 148 11.54 14.65 13.04
CA GLY A 148 12.40 15.75 13.44
C GLY A 148 13.70 15.35 14.17
N ASN A 149 13.90 14.07 14.56
CA ASN A 149 15.17 13.62 15.13
C ASN A 149 16.30 13.68 14.09
N LYS A 150 16.02 13.20 12.87
CA LYS A 150 16.86 13.39 11.67
C LYS A 150 15.95 13.85 10.54
N PRO A 151 16.37 14.81 9.69
CA PRO A 151 15.60 15.18 8.51
C PRO A 151 15.21 13.95 7.69
N CYS A 152 13.92 13.73 7.50
CA CYS A 152 13.36 12.61 6.76
C CYS A 152 12.50 13.12 5.61
N TRP A 153 12.91 12.87 4.36
CA TRP A 153 12.14 13.25 3.19
C TRP A 153 11.57 12.04 2.48
N ALA A 154 10.29 12.11 2.16
CA ALA A 154 9.66 11.21 1.20
C ALA A 154 9.90 11.76 -0.21
N ILE A 155 10.81 11.14 -0.93
CA ILE A 155 11.13 11.47 -2.31
C ILE A 155 10.40 10.46 -3.20
N LEU A 156 9.36 10.93 -3.90
CA LEU A 156 8.62 10.08 -4.81
C LEU A 156 9.43 9.94 -6.10
N SER A 157 9.87 8.73 -6.39
CA SER A 157 10.51 8.41 -7.68
C SER A 157 9.50 8.51 -8.82
N GLU A 158 8.26 8.01 -8.58
CA GLU A 158 7.08 8.33 -9.36
C GLU A 158 5.90 8.62 -8.43
N SER A 159 5.41 7.64 -7.66
CA SER A 159 4.17 7.81 -6.90
C SER A 159 4.22 7.21 -5.51
N ALA A 160 3.47 7.82 -4.59
CA ALA A 160 3.06 7.22 -3.34
C ALA A 160 1.52 7.33 -3.23
N TYR A 161 0.83 6.20 -3.38
CA TYR A 161 -0.63 6.15 -3.25
C TYR A 161 -1.05 5.28 -2.07
N SER A 162 -2.20 5.62 -1.49
CA SER A 162 -2.88 4.82 -0.48
C SER A 162 -1.96 4.48 0.70
N ALA A 163 -1.72 3.23 1.08
CA ALA A 163 -0.83 2.88 2.18
C ALA A 163 0.59 3.45 2.03
N ALA A 164 1.11 3.56 0.80
CA ALA A 164 2.40 4.21 0.55
C ALA A 164 2.34 5.71 0.89
N TYR A 165 1.23 6.39 0.55
CA TYR A 165 1.02 7.78 0.93
C TYR A 165 0.82 7.93 2.44
N TRP A 166 0.14 6.97 3.09
CA TRP A 166 0.01 6.95 4.54
C TRP A 166 1.39 7.04 5.20
N LEU A 167 2.33 6.17 4.82
CA LEU A 167 3.70 6.18 5.35
C LEU A 167 4.49 7.43 4.94
N ALA A 168 4.38 7.86 3.67
CA ALA A 168 5.07 9.05 3.17
C ALA A 168 4.62 10.33 3.90
N SER A 169 3.34 10.38 4.34
CA SER A 169 2.79 11.54 5.03
C SER A 169 3.46 11.83 6.39
N ALA A 170 4.10 10.82 7.01
CA ALA A 170 4.86 10.98 8.24
C ALA A 170 6.24 11.64 8.04
N ALA A 171 6.73 11.81 6.82
CA ALA A 171 8.00 12.48 6.55
C ALA A 171 7.93 14.00 6.84
N ASP A 172 9.08 14.61 7.10
CA ASP A 172 9.17 16.06 7.29
C ASP A 172 8.83 16.82 6.01
N ARG A 173 9.16 16.24 4.85
CA ARG A 173 8.90 16.81 3.54
C ARG A 173 8.58 15.73 2.52
N ILE A 174 7.60 16.01 1.67
CA ILE A 174 7.19 15.16 0.54
C ILE A 174 7.49 15.87 -0.76
N VAL A 175 8.27 15.25 -1.62
CA VAL A 175 8.62 15.79 -2.93
C VAL A 175 8.10 14.84 -4.01
N VAL A 176 7.36 15.37 -4.99
CA VAL A 176 6.73 14.61 -6.06
C VAL A 176 7.25 15.07 -7.42
N PRO A 177 7.57 14.17 -8.39
CA PRO A 177 7.91 14.57 -9.73
C PRO A 177 6.68 15.07 -10.50
N ARG A 178 6.88 15.69 -11.67
CA ARG A 178 5.81 16.31 -12.46
C ARG A 178 4.71 15.33 -12.87
N THR A 179 5.08 14.09 -13.17
CA THR A 179 4.20 12.99 -13.60
C THR A 179 3.78 12.09 -12.45
N GLY A 180 4.49 12.18 -11.32
CA GLY A 180 4.20 11.39 -10.14
C GLY A 180 2.98 11.85 -9.37
N GLY A 181 2.52 11.03 -8.44
CA GLY A 181 1.28 11.31 -7.75
C GLY A 181 1.22 10.94 -6.29
N THR A 182 0.26 11.57 -5.62
CA THR A 182 -0.07 11.40 -4.19
C THR A 182 -1.58 11.16 -4.04
N GLY A 183 -2.01 10.73 -2.87
CA GLY A 183 -3.42 10.55 -2.57
C GLY A 183 -3.87 9.10 -2.56
N SER A 184 -5.05 8.80 -3.14
CA SER A 184 -5.71 7.50 -2.98
C SER A 184 -5.92 7.15 -1.49
N ILE A 185 -6.34 8.15 -0.69
CA ILE A 185 -6.50 8.02 0.76
C ILE A 185 -7.86 7.40 1.05
N GLY A 186 -7.87 6.10 1.32
CA GLY A 186 -9.09 5.33 1.57
C GLY A 186 -8.79 3.84 1.65
N ILE A 187 -9.75 3.08 2.14
CA ILE A 187 -9.67 1.63 2.35
C ILE A 187 -10.72 0.95 1.48
N ILE A 188 -10.37 -0.18 0.92
CA ILE A 188 -11.30 -1.06 0.19
C ILE A 188 -11.18 -2.48 0.70
N CYS A 189 -12.26 -3.24 0.61
CA CYS A 189 -12.27 -4.68 0.74
C CYS A 189 -12.98 -5.27 -0.48
N MET A 190 -12.41 -6.31 -1.06
CA MET A 190 -13.04 -7.03 -2.17
C MET A 190 -13.63 -8.32 -1.64
N HIS A 191 -14.92 -8.52 -1.88
CA HIS A 191 -15.59 -9.79 -1.64
C HIS A 191 -15.91 -10.47 -2.99
N VAL A 192 -15.68 -11.78 -3.07
CA VAL A 192 -16.04 -12.59 -4.23
C VAL A 192 -17.02 -13.67 -3.79
N ASP A 193 -18.23 -13.66 -4.34
CA ASP A 193 -19.21 -14.72 -4.15
C ASP A 193 -19.05 -15.79 -5.24
N MET A 194 -18.72 -17.00 -4.82
CA MET A 194 -18.56 -18.18 -5.68
C MET A 194 -19.71 -19.19 -5.51
N SER A 195 -20.71 -18.91 -4.70
CA SER A 195 -21.78 -19.85 -4.32
C SER A 195 -22.54 -20.41 -5.53
N ASP A 196 -22.87 -19.55 -6.50
CA ASP A 196 -23.53 -19.95 -7.73
C ASP A 196 -22.66 -20.85 -8.62
N ALA A 197 -21.36 -20.54 -8.71
CA ALA A 197 -20.42 -21.36 -9.49
C ALA A 197 -20.29 -22.77 -8.88
N LEU A 198 -20.19 -22.86 -7.56
CA LEU A 198 -20.15 -24.12 -6.83
C LEU A 198 -21.45 -24.93 -7.05
N THR A 199 -22.61 -24.28 -6.94
CA THR A 199 -23.91 -24.92 -7.19
C THR A 199 -24.01 -25.48 -8.61
N LYS A 200 -23.60 -24.71 -9.64
CA LYS A 200 -23.58 -25.16 -11.04
C LYS A 200 -22.60 -26.33 -11.26
N SER A 201 -21.55 -26.42 -10.46
CA SER A 201 -20.60 -27.56 -10.47
C SER A 201 -21.08 -28.78 -9.68
N GLY A 202 -22.30 -28.74 -9.14
CA GLY A 202 -22.89 -29.85 -8.35
C GLY A 202 -22.36 -29.92 -6.92
N LEU A 203 -21.65 -28.91 -6.45
CA LEU A 203 -21.12 -28.81 -5.09
C LEU A 203 -22.07 -28.00 -4.20
N LYS A 204 -22.35 -28.54 -3.01
CA LYS A 204 -23.10 -27.83 -1.94
C LYS A 204 -22.19 -27.68 -0.73
N VAL A 205 -21.84 -26.45 -0.41
CA VAL A 205 -21.06 -26.12 0.77
C VAL A 205 -22.00 -25.84 1.95
N ARG A 206 -21.65 -26.36 3.12
CA ARG A 206 -22.33 -26.07 4.38
C ARG A 206 -21.28 -25.84 5.46
N PHE A 207 -21.32 -24.68 6.08
CA PHE A 207 -20.54 -24.41 7.28
C PHE A 207 -21.26 -24.95 8.51
N ILE A 208 -20.53 -25.54 9.44
CA ILE A 208 -21.00 -26.00 10.73
C ILE A 208 -20.14 -25.29 11.76
N THR A 209 -20.76 -24.40 12.52
CA THR A 209 -20.11 -23.61 13.56
C THR A 209 -20.43 -24.15 14.95
N SER A 210 -19.60 -23.83 15.92
CA SER A 210 -19.96 -24.04 17.32
C SER A 210 -21.09 -23.07 17.72
N SER A 211 -21.87 -23.44 18.74
CA SER A 211 -22.95 -22.58 19.25
C SER A 211 -22.41 -21.20 19.64
N GLY A 212 -23.07 -20.14 19.16
CA GLY A 212 -22.66 -18.75 19.41
C GLY A 212 -21.51 -18.23 18.53
N ALA A 213 -21.11 -18.99 17.50
CA ALA A 213 -20.04 -18.59 16.56
C ALA A 213 -20.56 -18.41 15.13
N ASP A 214 -21.81 -17.98 14.97
CA ASP A 214 -22.50 -17.89 13.66
C ASP A 214 -21.76 -16.93 12.70
N ARG A 215 -21.20 -15.86 13.21
CA ARG A 215 -20.43 -14.88 12.42
C ARG A 215 -19.10 -15.37 11.87
N LYS A 216 -18.65 -16.59 12.25
CA LYS A 216 -17.43 -17.15 11.67
C LYS A 216 -17.55 -17.49 10.18
N THR A 217 -18.74 -17.44 9.65
CA THR A 217 -19.02 -17.64 8.21
C THR A 217 -19.18 -16.35 7.43
N ASP A 218 -19.12 -15.20 8.11
CA ASP A 218 -19.22 -13.89 7.46
C ASP A 218 -18.05 -13.69 6.46
N GLY A 219 -18.38 -13.28 5.25
CA GLY A 219 -17.39 -12.99 4.21
C GLY A 219 -16.77 -14.23 3.52
N HIS A 220 -17.25 -15.47 3.79
CA HIS A 220 -16.82 -16.62 3.01
C HIS A 220 -17.36 -16.58 1.58
N SER A 221 -16.51 -16.91 0.61
CA SER A 221 -16.84 -16.87 -0.83
C SER A 221 -17.80 -17.98 -1.26
N GLU A 222 -17.94 -19.05 -0.46
CA GLU A 222 -18.72 -20.25 -0.79
C GLU A 222 -20.21 -20.10 -0.50
N ILE A 223 -20.61 -19.04 0.19
CA ILE A 223 -22.00 -18.72 0.50
C ILE A 223 -22.29 -17.25 0.17
N PRO A 224 -23.54 -16.89 -0.18
CA PRO A 224 -23.88 -15.49 -0.42
C PRO A 224 -23.60 -14.61 0.79
N LEU A 225 -23.08 -13.40 0.54
CA LEU A 225 -22.86 -12.41 1.59
C LEU A 225 -24.19 -11.93 2.13
N SER A 226 -24.42 -12.08 3.42
CA SER A 226 -25.61 -11.55 4.08
C SER A 226 -25.51 -10.03 4.31
N ASP A 227 -26.66 -9.35 4.45
CA ASP A 227 -26.70 -7.91 4.75
C ASP A 227 -26.00 -7.60 6.09
N ASP A 228 -26.14 -8.47 7.09
CA ASP A 228 -25.49 -8.30 8.39
C ASP A 228 -23.96 -8.45 8.28
N ALA A 229 -23.47 -9.40 7.49
CA ALA A 229 -22.05 -9.58 7.22
C ALA A 229 -21.50 -8.39 6.44
N LEU A 230 -22.21 -7.91 5.41
CA LEU A 230 -21.84 -6.72 4.66
C LEU A 230 -21.76 -5.49 5.58
N ALA A 231 -22.77 -5.27 6.42
CA ALA A 231 -22.77 -4.14 7.36
C ALA A 231 -21.60 -4.20 8.35
N ALA A 232 -21.23 -5.39 8.82
CA ALA A 232 -20.09 -5.56 9.71
C ALA A 232 -18.76 -5.26 9.03
N ILE A 233 -18.55 -5.78 7.82
CA ILE A 233 -17.35 -5.50 7.01
C ILE A 233 -17.27 -4.00 6.72
N GLN A 234 -18.38 -3.37 6.34
CA GLN A 234 -18.43 -1.92 6.09
C GLN A 234 -18.00 -1.12 7.32
N ALA A 235 -18.50 -1.47 8.51
CA ALA A 235 -18.13 -0.78 9.74
C ALA A 235 -16.63 -0.90 10.07
N GLU A 236 -16.01 -2.05 9.80
CA GLU A 236 -14.56 -2.23 9.95
C GLU A 236 -13.79 -1.36 8.96
N ILE A 237 -14.20 -1.34 7.68
CA ILE A 237 -13.59 -0.52 6.63
C ILE A 237 -13.69 0.97 6.97
N ASP A 238 -14.87 1.42 7.42
CA ASP A 238 -15.08 2.81 7.83
C ASP A 238 -14.18 3.19 9.00
N THR A 239 -14.05 2.31 10.00
CA THR A 239 -13.15 2.52 11.16
C THR A 239 -11.70 2.68 10.71
N MET A 240 -11.21 1.80 9.84
CA MET A 240 -9.85 1.89 9.30
C MET A 240 -9.67 3.14 8.44
N GLY A 241 -10.71 3.53 7.67
CA GLY A 241 -10.74 4.76 6.89
C GLY A 241 -10.56 6.01 7.74
N GLU A 242 -11.29 6.09 8.87
CA GLU A 242 -11.15 7.20 9.82
C GLU A 242 -9.73 7.30 10.38
N ILE A 243 -9.13 6.18 10.78
CA ILE A 243 -7.73 6.15 11.25
C ILE A 243 -6.79 6.71 10.17
N PHE A 244 -6.99 6.36 8.91
CA PHE A 244 -6.18 6.87 7.81
C PHE A 244 -6.38 8.37 7.58
N TYR A 245 -7.64 8.86 7.57
CA TYR A 245 -7.93 10.28 7.39
C TYR A 245 -7.31 11.12 8.51
N ASP A 246 -7.44 10.69 9.76
CA ASP A 246 -6.88 11.37 10.93
C ASP A 246 -5.35 11.36 10.92
N SER A 247 -4.73 10.25 10.52
CA SER A 247 -3.27 10.15 10.38
C SER A 247 -2.73 11.18 9.40
N VAL A 248 -3.31 11.24 8.19
CA VAL A 248 -2.90 12.19 7.17
C VAL A 248 -3.20 13.63 7.60
N ALA A 249 -4.35 13.87 8.21
CA ALA A 249 -4.73 15.19 8.70
C ALA A 249 -3.71 15.73 9.71
N ARG A 250 -3.33 14.94 10.71
CA ARG A 250 -2.29 15.28 11.71
C ARG A 250 -0.94 15.54 11.07
N ALA A 251 -0.50 14.65 10.20
CA ALA A 251 0.83 14.71 9.60
C ALA A 251 0.98 15.90 8.63
N ARG A 252 -0.08 16.27 7.92
CA ARG A 252 -0.07 17.32 6.87
C ARG A 252 -0.69 18.65 7.30
N GLY A 253 -1.13 18.79 8.55
CA GLY A 253 -1.78 20.01 9.03
C GLY A 253 -3.12 20.31 8.32
N LEU A 254 -3.83 19.24 7.93
CA LEU A 254 -5.15 19.31 7.31
C LEU A 254 -6.23 18.95 8.33
N THR A 255 -7.49 19.12 7.97
CA THR A 255 -8.62 18.55 8.74
C THR A 255 -9.00 17.18 8.18
N ALA A 256 -9.45 16.26 9.04
CA ALA A 256 -9.94 14.95 8.59
C ALA A 256 -11.07 15.07 7.56
N ASN A 257 -11.96 16.05 7.71
CA ASN A 257 -13.02 16.33 6.75
C ASN A 257 -12.48 16.75 5.37
N LYS A 258 -11.39 17.53 5.33
CA LYS A 258 -10.73 17.88 4.06
C LYS A 258 -10.13 16.64 3.40
N VAL A 259 -9.47 15.78 4.19
CA VAL A 259 -8.87 14.53 3.68
C VAL A 259 -9.95 13.58 3.17
N ARG A 260 -11.04 13.38 3.94
CA ARG A 260 -12.20 12.60 3.50
C ARG A 260 -12.83 13.19 2.23
N GLY A 261 -12.89 14.50 2.11
CA GLY A 261 -13.42 15.21 0.93
C GLY A 261 -12.64 14.96 -0.35
N PHE A 262 -11.42 14.43 -0.30
CA PHE A 262 -10.69 13.97 -1.48
C PHE A 262 -11.28 12.69 -2.10
N GLN A 263 -12.13 11.96 -1.39
CA GLN A 263 -12.83 10.75 -1.86
C GLN A 263 -11.89 9.73 -2.52
N ALA A 264 -10.74 9.48 -1.90
CA ALA A 264 -9.66 8.65 -2.42
C ALA A 264 -9.13 9.08 -3.81
N GLY A 265 -9.31 10.34 -4.19
CA GLY A 265 -8.76 10.92 -5.41
C GLY A 265 -7.23 10.90 -5.43
N THR A 266 -6.66 10.93 -6.63
CA THR A 266 -5.22 11.01 -6.87
C THR A 266 -4.85 12.38 -7.42
N PHE A 267 -3.67 12.88 -7.02
CA PHE A 267 -3.21 14.22 -7.33
C PHE A 267 -1.81 14.17 -7.93
N MET A 268 -1.69 14.51 -9.21
CA MET A 268 -0.42 14.48 -9.93
C MET A 268 0.37 15.77 -9.75
N GLY A 269 1.64 15.67 -9.47
CA GLY A 269 2.61 16.77 -9.45
C GLY A 269 2.11 17.99 -8.66
N ALA A 270 1.92 19.11 -9.35
CA ALA A 270 1.49 20.38 -8.75
C ALA A 270 0.11 20.32 -8.08
N ALA A 271 -0.79 19.43 -8.55
CA ALA A 271 -2.09 19.24 -7.90
C ALA A 271 -1.93 18.65 -6.50
N GLY A 272 -0.95 17.76 -6.28
CA GLY A 272 -0.61 17.25 -4.96
C GLY A 272 -0.15 18.34 -4.00
N VAL A 273 0.67 19.28 -4.49
CA VAL A 273 1.10 20.45 -3.71
C VAL A 273 -0.09 21.37 -3.37
N THR A 274 -0.95 21.66 -4.34
CA THR A 274 -2.15 22.48 -4.13
C THR A 274 -3.13 21.84 -3.13
N ALA A 275 -3.26 20.51 -3.14
CA ALA A 275 -4.09 19.78 -2.19
C ALA A 275 -3.49 19.76 -0.76
N GLY A 276 -2.21 20.11 -0.59
CA GLY A 276 -1.47 20.00 0.67
C GLY A 276 -0.90 18.59 0.92
N LEU A 277 -0.91 17.75 -0.10
CA LEU A 277 -0.44 16.37 -0.02
C LEU A 277 1.05 16.20 -0.40
N ALA A 278 1.67 17.24 -0.96
CA ALA A 278 3.11 17.33 -1.20
C ALA A 278 3.60 18.75 -0.88
N ASP A 279 4.91 18.91 -0.75
CA ASP A 279 5.53 20.20 -0.39
C ASP A 279 6.20 20.87 -1.58
N ALA A 280 6.63 20.10 -2.57
CA ALA A 280 7.27 20.62 -3.77
C ALA A 280 7.18 19.64 -4.95
N VAL A 281 7.24 20.24 -6.16
CA VAL A 281 7.44 19.46 -7.39
C VAL A 281 8.92 19.53 -7.77
N MET A 282 9.61 18.38 -7.71
CA MET A 282 11.03 18.26 -8.09
C MET A 282 11.29 16.89 -8.73
N ALA A 283 12.31 16.81 -9.59
CA ALA A 283 12.86 15.51 -9.99
C ALA A 283 13.52 14.82 -8.78
N PRO A 284 13.51 13.49 -8.69
CA PRO A 284 14.06 12.76 -7.54
C PRO A 284 15.53 13.11 -7.23
N ASP A 285 16.38 13.23 -8.25
CA ASP A 285 17.79 13.58 -8.07
C ASP A 285 17.96 14.99 -7.48
N ALA A 286 17.15 15.96 -7.94
CA ALA A 286 17.18 17.30 -7.41
C ALA A 286 16.69 17.37 -5.95
N ALA A 287 15.67 16.56 -5.62
CA ALA A 287 15.16 16.43 -4.26
C ALA A 287 16.21 15.81 -3.33
N PHE A 288 16.91 14.78 -3.79
CA PHE A 288 17.98 14.14 -3.03
C PHE A 288 19.14 15.11 -2.79
N ALA A 289 19.56 15.85 -3.81
CA ALA A 289 20.62 16.88 -3.69
C ALA A 289 20.18 18.01 -2.71
N ALA A 290 18.91 18.42 -2.76
CA ALA A 290 18.37 19.41 -1.83
C ALA A 290 18.38 18.91 -0.37
N LEU A 291 18.03 17.63 -0.14
CA LEU A 291 18.14 17.03 1.20
C LEU A 291 19.59 16.99 1.67
N GLN A 292 20.55 16.56 0.83
CA GLN A 292 21.97 16.59 1.17
C GLN A 292 22.47 17.97 1.59
N ALA A 293 22.00 19.01 0.92
CA ALA A 293 22.37 20.38 1.26
C ALA A 293 21.90 20.83 2.66
N THR A 294 20.91 20.17 3.25
CA THR A 294 20.42 20.48 4.61
C THR A 294 21.31 19.96 5.72
N ILE A 295 22.28 19.06 5.42
CA ILE A 295 23.11 18.37 6.40
C ILE A 295 24.60 18.67 6.25
N GLN A 296 24.95 19.55 5.31
CA GLN A 296 26.29 20.12 5.14
C GLN A 296 26.45 21.35 6.03
#